data_37559021395ab85d1bdf21f9971bbe64
#
_entry.id   37559021395ab85d1bdf21f9971bbe64
#
_cell.length_a   1.000
_cell.length_b   1.000
_cell.length_c   1.000
_cell.angle_alpha   90.00
_cell.angle_beta   90.00
_cell.angle_gamma   90.00
#
_symmetry.space_group_name_H-M   'P 1'
#
loop_
_entity.id
_entity.type
_entity.pdbx_description
1 polymer ?
#
loop_
_entity_poly.entity_id
_entity_poly.type
_entity_poly.pdbx_seq_one_letter_code
_entity_poly.pdbx_strand_id
1 'polypeptide(L)'
;MQKTAIIGTGIAGLGCAHFLHRDADLSIYEQNDYVGGHTNTVIVDEDGKPVYIDTGFMVFNYKTYPNLCRLFDEIKAPVKKTDMSFSVQHKPSGLEYSGSSINHLFAQRRNIFSRSFIRMLNQIGRFNKESVKILDDPRYANYSIGEYVKEFGFGEDMLWKYLVPMSSAVWSAPMEQVLDFPAVTLIRFFLNHGFLGLDTQHQWYTLEKGSQAYREILIKPLKDRIYINRKAIKVSRENGKVFVYASDGSRETFDRVIIASHGDQALAILDNPTPEEQRLLSKFRYQFNKAVLHTDESVMPKTKLAWSSWNYRIQMQEGKLTPSTIYWMNRLQQVSDKKDYFVSINPHNGLDEKKIIKEIDYEHPLFDVPAMNAQAELNLLNEAGPIYFCGSYFKYGFHEDAFASAVKLCAKLQKNTAYSNLLIPQPN
;
A
#
# COMPACT_ATOMS: atom_id res chain seq x y z
N MET A 1 -10.38 -21.09 -26.67
CA MET A 1 -9.77 -20.21 -25.67
C MET A 1 -9.71 -20.98 -24.35
N GLN A 2 -8.65 -20.77 -23.58
CA GLN A 2 -8.51 -21.41 -22.27
C GLN A 2 -9.45 -20.74 -21.26
N LYS A 3 -10.30 -21.53 -20.58
CA LYS A 3 -11.20 -21.00 -19.56
C LYS A 3 -10.43 -20.66 -18.28
N THR A 4 -10.41 -19.40 -17.89
CA THR A 4 -9.58 -18.89 -16.80
C THR A 4 -10.42 -18.13 -15.79
N ALA A 5 -10.34 -18.53 -14.50
CA ALA A 5 -10.88 -17.73 -13.42
C ALA A 5 -9.81 -16.78 -12.85
N ILE A 6 -10.24 -15.57 -12.50
CA ILE A 6 -9.43 -14.61 -11.73
C ILE A 6 -10.21 -14.29 -10.45
N ILE A 7 -9.58 -14.49 -9.29
CA ILE A 7 -10.18 -14.26 -7.97
C ILE A 7 -9.61 -12.99 -7.38
N GLY A 8 -10.44 -11.96 -7.28
CA GLY A 8 -10.09 -10.62 -6.81
C GLY A 8 -9.96 -9.61 -7.95
N THR A 9 -10.52 -8.41 -7.75
CA THR A 9 -10.51 -7.29 -8.71
C THR A 9 -9.60 -6.14 -8.30
N GLY A 10 -8.68 -6.35 -7.36
CA GLY A 10 -7.59 -5.41 -7.11
C GLY A 10 -6.72 -5.24 -8.35
N ILE A 11 -5.75 -4.31 -8.29
CA ILE A 11 -4.91 -4.00 -9.47
C ILE A 11 -4.15 -5.22 -10.02
N ALA A 12 -3.82 -6.22 -9.18
CA ALA A 12 -3.23 -7.48 -9.64
C ALA A 12 -4.21 -8.27 -10.52
N GLY A 13 -5.45 -8.48 -10.06
CA GLY A 13 -6.48 -9.18 -10.82
C GLY A 13 -6.90 -8.44 -12.08
N LEU A 14 -7.12 -7.13 -12.00
CA LEU A 14 -7.41 -6.30 -13.17
C LEU A 14 -6.23 -6.25 -14.16
N GLY A 15 -4.99 -6.27 -13.68
CA GLY A 15 -3.80 -6.39 -14.50
C GLY A 15 -3.77 -7.70 -15.26
N CYS A 16 -4.00 -8.83 -14.58
CA CYS A 16 -4.11 -10.13 -15.26
C CYS A 16 -5.25 -10.14 -16.29
N ALA A 17 -6.41 -9.59 -15.95
CA ALA A 17 -7.53 -9.49 -16.87
C ALA A 17 -7.21 -8.63 -18.11
N HIS A 18 -6.54 -7.49 -17.92
CA HIS A 18 -6.09 -6.60 -18.99
C HIS A 18 -5.19 -7.33 -19.99
N PHE A 19 -4.24 -8.13 -19.53
CA PHE A 19 -3.32 -8.86 -20.41
C PHE A 19 -3.96 -10.10 -21.07
N LEU A 20 -4.90 -10.77 -20.39
CA LEU A 20 -5.42 -12.07 -20.83
C LEU A 20 -6.76 -12.00 -21.56
N HIS A 21 -7.49 -10.89 -21.53
CA HIS A 21 -8.90 -10.83 -22.00
C HIS A 21 -9.09 -11.14 -23.48
N ARG A 22 -8.05 -11.00 -24.31
CA ARG A 22 -8.11 -11.30 -25.74
C ARG A 22 -7.83 -12.76 -26.05
N ASP A 23 -7.07 -13.44 -25.17
CA ASP A 23 -6.54 -14.78 -25.43
C ASP A 23 -7.21 -15.87 -24.56
N ALA A 24 -7.98 -15.47 -23.55
CA ALA A 24 -8.66 -16.37 -22.61
C ALA A 24 -10.14 -16.03 -22.45
N ASP A 25 -10.93 -17.06 -22.15
CA ASP A 25 -12.30 -16.93 -21.68
C ASP A 25 -12.26 -16.68 -20.17
N LEU A 26 -12.53 -15.44 -19.75
CA LEU A 26 -12.36 -14.97 -18.38
C LEU A 26 -13.66 -14.97 -17.58
N SER A 27 -13.59 -15.47 -16.34
CA SER A 27 -14.57 -15.25 -15.27
C SER A 27 -13.86 -14.60 -14.09
N ILE A 28 -14.26 -13.39 -13.69
CA ILE A 28 -13.58 -12.60 -12.67
C ILE A 28 -14.50 -12.47 -11.45
N TYR A 29 -14.05 -12.98 -10.31
CA TYR A 29 -14.80 -13.04 -9.06
C TYR A 29 -14.40 -11.91 -8.13
N GLU A 30 -15.37 -11.16 -7.61
CA GLU A 30 -15.19 -10.13 -6.60
C GLU A 30 -16.16 -10.34 -5.42
N GLN A 31 -15.63 -10.31 -4.20
CA GLN A 31 -16.44 -10.51 -3.01
C GLN A 31 -17.26 -9.29 -2.61
N ASN A 32 -16.77 -8.09 -2.94
CA ASN A 32 -17.41 -6.82 -2.61
C ASN A 32 -18.47 -6.43 -3.64
N ASP A 33 -19.25 -5.41 -3.32
CA ASP A 33 -20.23 -4.77 -4.19
C ASP A 33 -19.61 -3.78 -5.19
N TYR A 34 -18.27 -3.61 -5.12
CA TYR A 34 -17.50 -2.75 -6.01
C TYR A 34 -16.23 -3.43 -6.53
N VAL A 35 -15.77 -2.99 -7.69
CA VAL A 35 -14.52 -3.45 -8.35
C VAL A 35 -13.36 -2.53 -7.98
N GLY A 36 -12.17 -3.10 -7.73
CA GLY A 36 -10.94 -2.31 -7.61
C GLY A 36 -10.11 -2.55 -6.35
N GLY A 37 -10.67 -3.17 -5.31
CA GLY A 37 -9.97 -3.36 -4.04
C GLY A 37 -9.54 -2.01 -3.43
N HIS A 38 -8.24 -1.77 -3.26
CA HIS A 38 -7.70 -0.48 -2.78
C HIS A 38 -7.82 0.67 -3.80
N THR A 39 -8.22 0.42 -5.05
CA THR A 39 -8.66 1.46 -5.98
C THR A 39 -10.10 1.84 -5.63
N ASN A 40 -10.25 2.67 -4.62
CA ASN A 40 -11.54 3.01 -4.05
C ASN A 40 -11.69 4.53 -3.89
N THR A 41 -12.45 5.12 -4.79
CA THR A 41 -12.75 6.55 -4.81
C THR A 41 -14.17 6.77 -4.28
N VAL A 42 -14.30 7.58 -3.24
CA VAL A 42 -15.59 8.04 -2.73
C VAL A 42 -15.97 9.34 -3.45
N ILE A 43 -17.19 9.41 -3.94
CA ILE A 43 -17.72 10.62 -4.58
C ILE A 43 -18.59 11.33 -3.57
N VAL A 44 -18.23 12.57 -3.24
CA VAL A 44 -18.96 13.44 -2.31
C VAL A 44 -19.63 14.55 -3.12
N ASP A 45 -20.90 14.81 -2.85
CA ASP A 45 -21.55 15.99 -3.41
C ASP A 45 -21.15 17.25 -2.61
N GLU A 46 -20.59 18.22 -3.27
CA GLU A 46 -20.26 19.53 -2.71
C GLU A 46 -20.99 20.62 -3.51
N ASP A 47 -22.13 21.05 -3.03
CA ASP A 47 -22.98 22.07 -3.68
C ASP A 47 -23.37 21.71 -5.13
N GLY A 48 -23.77 20.46 -5.36
CA GLY A 48 -24.17 19.95 -6.69
C GLY A 48 -22.99 19.60 -7.61
N LYS A 49 -21.74 19.58 -7.10
CA LYS A 49 -20.55 19.17 -7.85
C LYS A 49 -19.90 17.95 -7.22
N PRO A 50 -19.51 16.95 -8.02
CA PRO A 50 -18.85 15.77 -7.49
C PRO A 50 -17.40 16.07 -7.11
N VAL A 51 -17.03 15.74 -5.87
CA VAL A 51 -15.66 15.74 -5.35
C VAL A 51 -15.21 14.28 -5.25
N TYR A 52 -14.08 13.95 -5.87
CA TYR A 52 -13.55 12.59 -5.96
C TYR A 52 -12.40 12.41 -4.97
N ILE A 53 -12.55 11.54 -4.00
CA ILE A 53 -11.60 11.36 -2.91
C ILE A 53 -11.19 9.89 -2.82
N ASP A 54 -9.91 9.61 -3.03
CA ASP A 54 -9.39 8.26 -2.87
C ASP A 54 -9.18 7.93 -1.39
N THR A 55 -9.53 6.70 -1.02
CA THR A 55 -9.40 6.22 0.36
C THR A 55 -8.40 5.08 0.52
N GLY A 56 -7.91 4.52 -0.60
CA GLY A 56 -6.90 3.45 -0.63
C GLY A 56 -5.67 3.87 -1.44
N PHE A 57 -5.62 3.56 -2.73
CA PHE A 57 -4.51 4.00 -3.59
C PHE A 57 -4.68 5.48 -3.99
N MET A 58 -3.72 6.32 -3.58
CA MET A 58 -3.81 7.78 -3.73
C MET A 58 -2.72 8.39 -4.60
N VAL A 59 -1.48 7.88 -4.55
CA VAL A 59 -0.30 8.51 -5.15
C VAL A 59 0.68 7.48 -5.73
N PHE A 60 1.48 7.94 -6.69
CA PHE A 60 2.56 7.18 -7.32
C PHE A 60 3.67 8.13 -7.82
N ASN A 61 4.79 7.57 -8.25
CA ASN A 61 5.87 8.34 -8.90
C ASN A 61 6.51 7.50 -10.02
N TYR A 62 7.13 8.15 -10.97
CA TYR A 62 7.69 7.47 -12.16
C TYR A 62 8.96 6.66 -11.86
N LYS A 63 9.58 6.85 -10.70
CA LYS A 63 10.81 6.12 -10.36
C LYS A 63 10.53 4.77 -9.71
N THR A 64 9.60 4.71 -8.77
CA THR A 64 9.32 3.49 -7.99
C THR A 64 8.04 2.76 -8.42
N TYR A 65 7.27 3.34 -9.37
CA TYR A 65 6.07 2.76 -9.96
C TYR A 65 6.17 2.59 -11.48
N PRO A 66 7.27 2.03 -12.03
CA PRO A 66 7.53 2.08 -13.48
C PRO A 66 6.52 1.28 -14.31
N ASN A 67 6.07 0.11 -13.81
CA ASN A 67 5.11 -0.73 -14.54
C ASN A 67 3.71 -0.12 -14.54
N LEU A 68 3.29 0.44 -13.39
CA LEU A 68 2.02 1.13 -13.26
C LEU A 68 1.99 2.41 -14.08
N CYS A 69 3.07 3.20 -14.09
CA CYS A 69 3.19 4.39 -14.93
C CYS A 69 3.07 4.06 -16.41
N ARG A 70 3.74 2.99 -16.87
CA ARG A 70 3.58 2.53 -18.26
C ARG A 70 2.13 2.16 -18.58
N LEU A 71 1.44 1.44 -17.66
CA LEU A 71 0.01 1.17 -17.83
C LEU A 71 -0.78 2.46 -17.97
N PHE A 72 -0.54 3.45 -17.10
CA PHE A 72 -1.24 4.73 -17.14
C PHE A 72 -1.00 5.50 -18.43
N ASP A 73 0.23 5.49 -18.95
CA ASP A 73 0.57 6.09 -20.25
C ASP A 73 -0.13 5.36 -21.40
N GLU A 74 -0.14 4.02 -21.40
CA GLU A 74 -0.78 3.17 -22.41
C GLU A 74 -2.31 3.42 -22.48
N ILE A 75 -2.97 3.42 -21.32
CA ILE A 75 -4.43 3.64 -21.26
C ILE A 75 -4.82 5.12 -21.24
N LYS A 76 -3.85 6.04 -21.28
CA LYS A 76 -4.02 7.50 -21.20
C LYS A 76 -4.80 7.93 -19.95
N ALA A 77 -4.43 7.38 -18.80
CA ALA A 77 -5.01 7.75 -17.52
C ALA A 77 -4.75 9.24 -17.22
N PRO A 78 -5.71 9.97 -16.65
CA PRO A 78 -5.57 11.41 -16.39
C PRO A 78 -4.70 11.67 -15.14
N VAL A 79 -3.41 11.85 -15.36
CA VAL A 79 -2.38 12.02 -14.30
C VAL A 79 -2.13 13.51 -14.05
N LYS A 80 -2.00 13.90 -12.76
CA LYS A 80 -1.56 15.22 -12.33
C LYS A 80 -0.49 15.16 -11.24
N LYS A 81 0.35 16.20 -11.14
CA LYS A 81 1.35 16.34 -10.07
C LYS A 81 0.70 16.57 -8.72
N THR A 82 1.33 16.06 -7.68
CA THR A 82 0.91 16.28 -6.29
C THR A 82 2.09 16.48 -5.34
N ASP A 83 1.77 16.89 -4.11
CA ASP A 83 2.67 17.03 -2.97
C ASP A 83 2.51 15.81 -2.05
N MET A 84 3.63 15.23 -1.65
CA MET A 84 3.67 14.10 -0.70
C MET A 84 4.49 14.49 0.54
N SER A 85 4.17 15.65 1.12
CA SER A 85 4.79 16.12 2.35
C SER A 85 4.33 15.30 3.57
N PHE A 86 5.22 15.17 4.56
CA PHE A 86 4.99 14.40 5.77
C PHE A 86 5.18 15.22 7.03
N SER A 87 4.31 15.04 8.03
CA SER A 87 4.41 15.67 9.35
C SER A 87 4.21 14.69 10.50
N VAL A 88 4.73 15.05 11.66
CA VAL A 88 4.53 14.32 12.92
C VAL A 88 3.91 15.24 13.95
N GLN A 89 2.83 14.78 14.57
CA GLN A 89 2.22 15.35 15.77
C GLN A 89 2.34 14.36 16.92
N HIS A 90 3.26 14.59 17.84
CA HIS A 90 3.42 13.80 19.07
C HIS A 90 2.76 14.52 20.24
N LYS A 91 1.47 14.24 20.50
CA LYS A 91 0.66 14.96 21.50
C LYS A 91 1.22 14.88 22.93
N PRO A 92 1.77 13.73 23.41
CA PRO A 92 2.30 13.67 24.76
C PRO A 92 3.44 14.65 25.04
N SER A 93 4.31 14.94 24.06
CA SER A 93 5.38 15.96 24.21
C SER A 93 4.99 17.34 23.65
N GLY A 94 3.85 17.46 22.98
CA GLY A 94 3.42 18.67 22.29
C GLY A 94 4.27 19.04 21.09
N LEU A 95 5.03 18.07 20.52
CA LEU A 95 5.87 18.28 19.35
C LEU A 95 5.04 18.20 18.06
N GLU A 96 5.19 19.20 17.20
CA GLU A 96 4.61 19.24 15.85
C GLU A 96 5.65 19.78 14.87
N TYR A 97 5.93 19.04 13.81
CA TYR A 97 6.86 19.47 12.74
C TYR A 97 6.54 18.79 11.42
N SER A 98 7.02 19.34 10.31
CA SER A 98 6.98 18.73 8.99
C SER A 98 8.36 18.68 8.35
N GLY A 99 8.64 17.59 7.63
CA GLY A 99 9.90 17.37 6.91
C GLY A 99 10.02 18.11 5.57
N SER A 100 9.06 18.97 5.21
CA SER A 100 8.99 19.58 3.87
C SER A 100 10.10 20.62 3.59
N SER A 101 10.61 21.28 4.62
CA SER A 101 11.73 22.23 4.54
C SER A 101 12.23 22.59 5.94
N ILE A 102 13.37 23.30 6.02
CA ILE A 102 13.89 23.82 7.30
C ILE A 102 12.83 24.70 8.00
N ASN A 103 12.11 25.54 7.26
CA ASN A 103 11.03 26.37 7.83
C ASN A 103 9.92 25.53 8.47
N HIS A 104 9.53 24.42 7.84
CA HIS A 104 8.50 23.50 8.34
C HIS A 104 9.02 22.59 9.47
N LEU A 105 10.32 22.21 9.46
CA LEU A 105 10.94 21.52 10.60
C LEU A 105 10.82 22.33 11.89
N PHE A 106 11.03 23.65 11.78
CA PHE A 106 10.85 24.59 12.88
C PHE A 106 9.49 25.30 12.87
N ALA A 107 8.43 24.61 12.45
CA ALA A 107 7.06 25.12 12.48
C ALA A 107 6.67 25.66 13.88
N GLN A 108 7.06 24.94 14.93
CA GLN A 108 7.06 25.44 16.31
C GLN A 108 8.41 26.13 16.58
N ARG A 109 8.45 27.47 16.50
CA ARG A 109 9.69 28.28 16.62
C ARG A 109 10.48 28.02 17.90
N ARG A 110 9.80 27.63 19.01
CA ARG A 110 10.45 27.24 20.26
C ARG A 110 11.42 26.06 20.11
N ASN A 111 11.25 25.21 19.11
CA ASN A 111 12.09 24.04 18.88
C ASN A 111 13.50 24.40 18.40
N ILE A 112 13.75 25.65 17.93
CA ILE A 112 15.08 26.16 17.62
C ILE A 112 15.99 26.10 18.85
N PHE A 113 15.43 26.30 20.05
CA PHE A 113 16.15 26.29 21.33
C PHE A 113 16.05 24.94 22.06
N SER A 114 15.38 23.93 21.49
CA SER A 114 15.21 22.62 22.10
C SER A 114 16.42 21.71 21.83
N ARG A 115 17.22 21.46 22.87
CA ARG A 115 18.39 20.56 22.77
C ARG A 115 18.00 19.13 22.34
N SER A 116 16.85 18.61 22.79
CA SER A 116 16.38 17.26 22.41
C SER A 116 15.97 17.23 20.93
N PHE A 117 15.27 18.26 20.44
CA PHE A 117 14.88 18.36 19.04
C PHE A 117 16.11 18.49 18.11
N ILE A 118 17.05 19.35 18.43
CA ILE A 118 18.32 19.48 17.66
C ILE A 118 19.10 18.17 17.66
N ARG A 119 19.17 17.45 18.81
CA ARG A 119 19.81 16.13 18.89
C ARG A 119 19.11 15.13 17.98
N MET A 120 17.79 15.11 17.99
CA MET A 120 16.99 14.26 17.10
C MET A 120 17.29 14.54 15.62
N LEU A 121 17.31 15.82 15.19
CA LEU A 121 17.64 16.19 13.82
C LEU A 121 19.07 15.74 13.42
N ASN A 122 20.05 15.89 14.31
CA ASN A 122 21.41 15.41 14.07
C ASN A 122 21.46 13.88 13.90
N GLN A 123 20.69 13.13 14.71
CA GLN A 123 20.59 11.68 14.56
C GLN A 123 19.89 11.27 13.28
N ILE A 124 18.85 11.97 12.86
CA ILE A 124 18.22 11.78 11.54
C ILE A 124 19.24 11.99 10.43
N GLY A 125 20.02 13.08 10.47
CA GLY A 125 21.09 13.33 9.50
C GLY A 125 22.15 12.22 9.47
N ARG A 126 22.54 11.70 10.64
CA ARG A 126 23.45 10.55 10.74
C ARG A 126 22.82 9.29 10.15
N PHE A 127 21.57 8.98 10.47
CA PHE A 127 20.84 7.85 9.91
C PHE A 127 20.77 7.94 8.39
N ASN A 128 20.36 9.06 7.83
CA ASN A 128 20.24 9.27 6.39
C ASN A 128 21.57 9.00 5.65
N LYS A 129 22.71 9.39 6.27
CA LYS A 129 24.04 9.24 5.68
C LYS A 129 24.60 7.83 5.85
N GLU A 130 24.38 7.20 7.01
CA GLU A 130 25.08 5.98 7.40
C GLU A 130 24.28 4.71 7.14
N SER A 131 22.94 4.77 7.17
CA SER A 131 22.09 3.60 7.04
C SER A 131 22.30 2.82 5.73
N VAL A 132 22.57 3.51 4.64
CA VAL A 132 22.81 2.87 3.34
C VAL A 132 24.01 1.92 3.32
N LYS A 133 24.94 2.06 4.26
CA LYS A 133 26.15 1.21 4.33
C LYS A 133 25.83 -0.25 4.68
N ILE A 134 24.70 -0.52 5.32
CA ILE A 134 24.31 -1.89 5.67
C ILE A 134 23.65 -2.66 4.53
N LEU A 135 23.28 -1.98 3.44
CA LEU A 135 22.50 -2.59 2.36
C LEU A 135 23.23 -3.74 1.65
N ASP A 136 24.55 -3.67 1.59
CA ASP A 136 25.41 -4.66 0.92
C ASP A 136 26.24 -5.48 1.92
N ASP A 137 25.95 -5.37 3.23
CA ASP A 137 26.66 -6.10 4.28
C ASP A 137 25.83 -7.31 4.77
N PRO A 138 26.24 -8.55 4.49
CA PRO A 138 25.47 -9.75 4.87
C PRO A 138 25.20 -9.89 6.37
N ARG A 139 26.00 -9.25 7.23
CA ARG A 139 25.81 -9.29 8.70
C ARG A 139 24.46 -8.74 9.12
N TYR A 140 23.92 -7.78 8.35
CA TYR A 140 22.67 -7.09 8.68
C TYR A 140 21.45 -7.67 7.94
N ALA A 141 21.62 -8.72 7.13
CA ALA A 141 20.55 -9.28 6.30
C ALA A 141 19.27 -9.64 7.09
N ASN A 142 19.44 -10.08 8.33
CA ASN A 142 18.33 -10.49 9.22
C ASN A 142 18.11 -9.54 10.41
N TYR A 143 18.77 -8.37 10.43
CA TYR A 143 18.56 -7.40 11.50
C TYR A 143 17.17 -6.78 11.40
N SER A 144 16.50 -6.72 12.53
CA SER A 144 15.30 -5.88 12.68
C SER A 144 15.68 -4.40 12.89
N ILE A 145 14.71 -3.51 12.69
CA ILE A 145 14.89 -2.07 12.98
C ILE A 145 15.26 -1.86 14.46
N GLY A 146 14.65 -2.62 15.37
CA GLY A 146 14.97 -2.52 16.81
C GLY A 146 16.43 -2.87 17.11
N GLU A 147 16.96 -3.95 16.53
CA GLU A 147 18.36 -4.35 16.66
C GLU A 147 19.30 -3.32 16.03
N TYR A 148 18.97 -2.83 14.84
CA TYR A 148 19.76 -1.81 14.14
C TYR A 148 19.88 -0.52 14.98
N VAL A 149 18.77 0.00 15.47
CA VAL A 149 18.73 1.24 16.26
C VAL A 149 19.57 1.09 17.55
N LYS A 150 19.48 -0.08 18.21
CA LYS A 150 20.24 -0.38 19.41
C LYS A 150 21.75 -0.46 19.15
N GLU A 151 22.15 -1.20 18.10
CA GLU A 151 23.58 -1.37 17.79
C GLU A 151 24.25 -0.05 17.39
N PHE A 152 23.56 0.78 16.57
CA PHE A 152 24.10 2.05 16.13
C PHE A 152 23.89 3.20 17.12
N GLY A 153 23.29 2.94 18.29
CA GLY A 153 23.12 3.92 19.37
C GLY A 153 22.25 5.11 18.98
N PHE A 154 21.15 4.88 18.27
CA PHE A 154 20.14 5.91 18.01
C PHE A 154 19.25 6.09 19.26
N GLY A 155 18.88 7.35 19.54
CA GLY A 155 18.11 7.67 20.74
C GLY A 155 16.60 7.54 20.53
N GLU A 156 15.87 7.47 21.65
CA GLU A 156 14.42 7.31 21.71
C GLU A 156 13.66 8.40 20.92
N ASP A 157 14.12 9.65 20.97
CA ASP A 157 13.46 10.73 20.24
C ASP A 157 13.51 10.52 18.71
N MET A 158 14.65 10.05 18.19
CA MET A 158 14.81 9.73 16.77
C MET A 158 13.96 8.51 16.41
N LEU A 159 13.94 7.48 17.25
CA LEU A 159 13.16 6.28 17.03
C LEU A 159 11.65 6.57 17.04
N TRP A 160 11.12 7.11 18.14
CA TRP A 160 9.69 7.24 18.36
C TRP A 160 9.03 8.50 17.77
N LYS A 161 9.83 9.50 17.39
CA LYS A 161 9.30 10.75 16.81
C LYS A 161 9.68 10.96 15.34
N TYR A 162 10.46 10.05 14.74
CA TYR A 162 10.81 10.09 13.31
C TYR A 162 10.73 8.72 12.64
N LEU A 163 11.57 7.74 13.03
CA LEU A 163 11.73 6.49 12.29
C LEU A 163 10.45 5.63 12.36
N VAL A 164 9.92 5.39 13.55
CA VAL A 164 8.68 4.64 13.76
C VAL A 164 7.49 5.36 13.11
N PRO A 165 7.25 6.67 13.31
CA PRO A 165 6.21 7.40 12.61
C PRO A 165 6.24 7.27 11.09
N MET A 166 7.41 7.46 10.48
CA MET A 166 7.54 7.36 9.03
C MET A 166 7.26 5.93 8.54
N SER A 167 7.85 4.94 9.20
CA SER A 167 7.69 3.53 8.81
C SER A 167 6.27 3.02 9.05
N SER A 168 5.70 3.29 10.22
CA SER A 168 4.32 2.92 10.56
C SER A 168 3.31 3.56 9.60
N ALA A 169 3.53 4.82 9.21
CA ALA A 169 2.66 5.49 8.25
C ALA A 169 2.72 4.83 6.85
N VAL A 170 3.90 4.44 6.38
CA VAL A 170 4.10 3.83 5.05
C VAL A 170 3.33 2.52 4.89
N TRP A 171 3.34 1.66 5.93
CA TRP A 171 2.69 0.34 5.88
C TRP A 171 1.39 0.25 6.69
N SER A 172 0.93 1.35 7.29
CA SER A 172 -0.20 1.37 8.24
C SER A 172 -0.06 0.31 9.35
N ALA A 173 1.19 0.04 9.76
CA ALA A 173 1.52 -0.98 10.75
C ALA A 173 1.51 -0.41 12.18
N PRO A 174 1.18 -1.21 13.22
CA PRO A 174 1.34 -0.83 14.61
C PRO A 174 2.77 -0.40 14.93
N MET A 175 2.92 0.60 15.80
CA MET A 175 4.22 1.19 16.14
C MET A 175 5.24 0.15 16.65
N GLU A 176 4.79 -0.78 17.50
CA GLU A 176 5.64 -1.81 18.09
C GLU A 176 6.13 -2.82 17.02
N GLN A 177 5.30 -3.12 16.04
CA GLN A 177 5.66 -4.07 14.98
C GLN A 177 6.67 -3.51 13.97
N VAL A 178 6.82 -2.18 13.91
CA VAL A 178 7.87 -1.56 13.09
C VAL A 178 9.26 -1.98 13.58
N LEU A 179 9.42 -2.25 14.86
CA LEU A 179 10.71 -2.68 15.41
C LEU A 179 11.15 -4.07 14.92
N ASP A 180 10.20 -4.92 14.56
CA ASP A 180 10.44 -6.26 14.01
C ASP A 180 10.67 -6.26 12.49
N PHE A 181 10.46 -5.10 11.84
CA PHE A 181 10.64 -4.96 10.39
C PHE A 181 12.13 -5.10 10.01
N PRO A 182 12.47 -5.80 8.91
CA PRO A 182 13.87 -5.95 8.50
C PRO A 182 14.53 -4.61 8.16
N ALA A 183 15.64 -4.30 8.82
CA ALA A 183 16.34 -3.02 8.67
C ALA A 183 16.79 -2.77 7.23
N VAL A 184 17.36 -3.78 6.57
CA VAL A 184 17.81 -3.69 5.17
C VAL A 184 16.64 -3.34 4.25
N THR A 185 15.49 -3.98 4.43
CA THR A 185 14.28 -3.74 3.63
C THR A 185 13.77 -2.31 3.81
N LEU A 186 13.67 -1.83 5.05
CA LEU A 186 13.23 -0.47 5.34
C LEU A 186 14.17 0.58 4.76
N ILE A 187 15.47 0.43 4.97
CA ILE A 187 16.47 1.39 4.51
C ILE A 187 16.52 1.41 2.98
N ARG A 188 16.42 0.26 2.33
CA ARG A 188 16.34 0.18 0.87
C ARG A 188 15.08 0.86 0.34
N PHE A 189 13.95 0.64 0.99
CA PHE A 189 12.71 1.33 0.66
C PHE A 189 12.85 2.85 0.78
N PHE A 190 13.43 3.34 1.88
CA PHE A 190 13.67 4.78 2.10
C PHE A 190 14.61 5.37 1.05
N LEU A 191 15.67 4.64 0.70
CA LEU A 191 16.60 5.04 -0.36
C LEU A 191 15.88 5.17 -1.71
N ASN A 192 15.13 4.14 -2.11
CA ASN A 192 14.44 4.09 -3.39
C ASN A 192 13.36 5.18 -3.53
N HIS A 193 12.68 5.52 -2.42
CA HIS A 193 11.63 6.54 -2.40
C HIS A 193 12.14 7.97 -2.11
N GLY A 194 13.47 8.11 -1.92
CA GLY A 194 14.08 9.42 -1.66
C GLY A 194 13.79 9.97 -0.26
N PHE A 195 13.53 9.11 0.73
CA PHE A 195 13.22 9.52 2.11
C PHE A 195 14.46 9.74 2.98
N LEU A 196 15.67 9.48 2.47
CA LEU A 196 16.93 9.68 3.18
C LEU A 196 17.54 11.08 2.97
N GLY A 197 16.71 12.12 2.80
CA GLY A 197 17.15 13.50 2.66
C GLY A 197 16.01 14.46 2.36
N LEU A 198 16.26 15.76 2.49
CA LEU A 198 15.27 16.79 2.16
C LEU A 198 15.18 17.05 0.64
N ASP A 199 16.30 16.91 -0.07
CA ASP A 199 16.42 17.23 -1.50
C ASP A 199 16.37 15.98 -2.39
N THR A 200 16.15 14.79 -1.80
CA THR A 200 16.13 13.51 -2.52
C THR A 200 14.73 13.04 -2.92
N GLN A 201 13.70 13.78 -2.54
CA GLN A 201 12.31 13.40 -2.76
C GLN A 201 11.96 13.42 -4.25
N HIS A 202 11.23 12.36 -4.70
CA HIS A 202 10.75 12.28 -6.08
C HIS A 202 9.50 13.15 -6.26
N GLN A 203 9.24 13.59 -7.50
CA GLN A 203 7.96 14.18 -7.83
C GLN A 203 6.86 13.12 -7.76
N TRP A 204 5.85 13.36 -6.95
CA TRP A 204 4.69 12.50 -6.82
C TRP A 204 3.55 12.94 -7.74
N TYR A 205 2.69 12.00 -8.06
CA TYR A 205 1.54 12.16 -8.94
C TYR A 205 0.31 11.49 -8.34
N THR A 206 -0.86 11.97 -8.74
CA THR A 206 -2.16 11.39 -8.45
C THR A 206 -3.03 11.41 -9.72
N LEU A 207 -4.23 10.87 -9.65
CA LEU A 207 -5.15 10.82 -10.77
C LEU A 207 -6.23 11.88 -10.64
N GLU A 208 -6.53 12.59 -11.72
CA GLU A 208 -7.70 13.45 -11.78
C GLU A 208 -8.96 12.61 -11.65
N LYS A 209 -9.93 13.07 -10.86
CA LYS A 209 -11.15 12.33 -10.51
C LYS A 209 -10.89 11.02 -9.75
N GLY A 210 -9.74 10.92 -9.06
CA GLY A 210 -9.35 9.78 -8.25
C GLY A 210 -8.93 8.55 -9.05
N SER A 211 -8.52 7.53 -8.32
CA SER A 211 -8.03 6.27 -8.87
C SER A 211 -9.08 5.48 -9.67
N GLN A 212 -10.37 5.72 -9.41
CA GLN A 212 -11.43 5.16 -10.24
C GLN A 212 -11.27 5.47 -11.74
N ALA A 213 -10.62 6.60 -12.10
CA ALA A 213 -10.48 7.00 -13.49
C ALA A 213 -9.75 5.95 -14.34
N TYR A 214 -8.64 5.39 -13.83
CA TYR A 214 -7.94 4.31 -14.55
C TYR A 214 -8.69 2.98 -14.45
N ARG A 215 -9.33 2.70 -13.31
CA ARG A 215 -10.12 1.49 -13.10
C ARG A 215 -11.26 1.39 -14.14
N GLU A 216 -12.02 2.46 -14.35
CA GLU A 216 -13.12 2.50 -15.33
C GLU A 216 -12.62 2.20 -16.75
N ILE A 217 -11.42 2.66 -17.11
CA ILE A 217 -10.83 2.33 -18.41
C ILE A 217 -10.51 0.84 -18.50
N LEU A 218 -9.90 0.26 -17.45
CA LEU A 218 -9.53 -1.16 -17.42
C LEU A 218 -10.74 -2.10 -17.46
N ILE A 219 -11.81 -1.78 -16.72
CA ILE A 219 -12.97 -2.66 -16.64
C ILE A 219 -13.91 -2.55 -17.84
N LYS A 220 -13.80 -1.49 -18.64
CA LYS A 220 -14.71 -1.25 -19.78
C LYS A 220 -14.86 -2.45 -20.72
N PRO A 221 -13.78 -3.14 -21.16
CA PRO A 221 -13.87 -4.33 -22.00
C PRO A 221 -14.22 -5.63 -21.23
N LEU A 222 -14.36 -5.56 -19.89
CA LEU A 222 -14.48 -6.72 -19.01
C LEU A 222 -15.82 -6.78 -18.28
N LYS A 223 -16.72 -5.81 -18.47
CA LYS A 223 -17.96 -5.65 -17.68
C LYS A 223 -18.80 -6.93 -17.57
N ASP A 224 -18.95 -7.64 -18.67
CA ASP A 224 -19.77 -8.86 -18.73
C ASP A 224 -19.04 -10.11 -18.17
N ARG A 225 -17.79 -9.95 -17.74
CA ARG A 225 -16.94 -11.03 -17.20
C ARG A 225 -16.63 -10.86 -15.71
N ILE A 226 -17.06 -9.75 -15.09
CA ILE A 226 -16.84 -9.43 -13.68
C ILE A 226 -18.11 -9.70 -12.89
N TYR A 227 -18.00 -10.54 -11.88
CA TYR A 227 -19.09 -10.93 -10.98
C TYR A 227 -18.82 -10.37 -9.59
N ILE A 228 -19.46 -9.25 -9.24
CA ILE A 228 -19.42 -8.63 -7.91
C ILE A 228 -20.35 -9.37 -6.94
N ASN A 229 -20.16 -9.19 -5.61
CA ASN A 229 -20.90 -9.93 -4.57
C ASN A 229 -20.79 -11.45 -4.73
N ARG A 230 -19.74 -11.93 -5.39
CA ARG A 230 -19.55 -13.35 -5.68
C ARG A 230 -18.17 -13.80 -5.16
N LYS A 231 -18.13 -14.06 -3.86
CA LYS A 231 -16.91 -14.50 -3.17
C LYS A 231 -16.56 -15.94 -3.59
N ALA A 232 -15.34 -16.17 -4.08
CA ALA A 232 -14.79 -17.51 -4.19
C ALA A 232 -14.49 -18.03 -2.78
N ILE A 233 -15.14 -19.12 -2.37
CA ILE A 233 -15.01 -19.68 -1.02
C ILE A 233 -14.14 -20.92 -0.97
N LYS A 234 -13.95 -21.60 -2.11
CA LYS A 234 -13.12 -22.80 -2.20
C LYS A 234 -12.60 -22.96 -3.63
N VAL A 235 -11.35 -23.40 -3.75
CA VAL A 235 -10.69 -23.77 -5.02
C VAL A 235 -10.10 -25.17 -4.88
N SER A 236 -10.51 -26.12 -5.73
CA SER A 236 -10.00 -27.49 -5.72
C SER A 236 -9.39 -27.91 -7.05
N ARG A 237 -8.42 -28.82 -7.00
CA ARG A 237 -7.80 -29.47 -8.17
C ARG A 237 -8.38 -30.87 -8.32
N GLU A 238 -8.99 -31.18 -9.45
CA GLU A 238 -9.56 -32.49 -9.73
C GLU A 238 -9.32 -32.83 -11.21
N ASN A 239 -8.75 -34.01 -11.49
CA ASN A 239 -8.57 -34.53 -12.85
C ASN A 239 -7.98 -33.54 -13.88
N GLY A 240 -6.97 -32.75 -13.47
CA GLY A 240 -6.29 -31.77 -14.33
C GLY A 240 -7.08 -30.47 -14.58
N LYS A 241 -8.23 -30.31 -13.93
CA LYS A 241 -9.05 -29.10 -13.93
C LYS A 241 -9.05 -28.42 -12.56
N VAL A 242 -9.48 -27.17 -12.54
CA VAL A 242 -9.70 -26.43 -11.31
C VAL A 242 -11.17 -26.09 -11.16
N PHE A 243 -11.68 -26.30 -9.97
CA PHE A 243 -13.06 -25.96 -9.61
C PHE A 243 -13.07 -24.78 -8.65
N VAL A 244 -13.87 -23.79 -8.98
CA VAL A 244 -14.14 -22.64 -8.11
C VAL A 244 -15.57 -22.77 -7.56
N TYR A 245 -15.69 -22.73 -6.24
CA TYR A 245 -16.95 -22.70 -5.53
C TYR A 245 -17.18 -21.27 -5.03
N ALA A 246 -18.33 -20.72 -5.35
CA ALA A 246 -18.67 -19.36 -4.96
C ALA A 246 -19.75 -19.29 -3.88
N SER A 247 -19.86 -18.14 -3.23
CA SER A 247 -20.79 -17.87 -2.12
C SER A 247 -22.27 -17.97 -2.50
N ASP A 248 -22.59 -17.90 -3.79
CA ASP A 248 -23.94 -18.12 -4.34
C ASP A 248 -24.31 -19.60 -4.50
N GLY A 249 -23.45 -20.52 -4.06
CA GLY A 249 -23.63 -21.97 -4.18
C GLY A 249 -23.19 -22.54 -5.54
N SER A 250 -22.74 -21.70 -6.47
CA SER A 250 -22.30 -22.20 -7.77
C SER A 250 -20.92 -22.88 -7.70
N ARG A 251 -20.73 -23.84 -8.63
CA ARG A 251 -19.46 -24.53 -8.88
C ARG A 251 -19.16 -24.46 -10.36
N GLU A 252 -18.03 -23.87 -10.70
CA GLU A 252 -17.58 -23.74 -12.08
C GLU A 252 -16.22 -24.39 -12.31
N THR A 253 -16.01 -24.89 -13.53
CA THR A 253 -14.79 -25.60 -13.92
C THR A 253 -13.94 -24.72 -14.83
N PHE A 254 -12.64 -24.69 -14.58
CA PHE A 254 -11.66 -23.89 -15.31
C PHE A 254 -10.44 -24.72 -15.72
N ASP A 255 -9.75 -24.27 -16.77
CA ASP A 255 -8.46 -24.82 -17.17
C ASP A 255 -7.36 -24.31 -16.24
N ARG A 256 -7.50 -23.07 -15.75
CA ARG A 256 -6.62 -22.44 -14.78
C ARG A 256 -7.33 -21.42 -13.92
N VAL A 257 -6.78 -21.16 -12.74
CA VAL A 257 -7.25 -20.14 -11.80
C VAL A 257 -6.08 -19.23 -11.40
N ILE A 258 -6.30 -17.94 -11.39
CA ILE A 258 -5.38 -16.93 -10.86
C ILE A 258 -5.97 -16.36 -9.58
N ILE A 259 -5.30 -16.57 -8.45
CA ILE A 259 -5.71 -16.02 -7.16
C ILE A 259 -4.96 -14.69 -6.96
N ALA A 260 -5.71 -13.58 -7.04
CA ALA A 260 -5.21 -12.21 -6.94
C ALA A 260 -5.74 -11.51 -5.68
N SER A 261 -5.95 -12.29 -4.61
CA SER A 261 -6.34 -11.82 -3.26
C SER A 261 -5.11 -11.67 -2.35
N HIS A 262 -5.33 -11.42 -1.05
CA HIS A 262 -4.30 -11.47 -0.03
C HIS A 262 -3.71 -12.89 0.09
N GLY A 263 -2.45 -13.00 0.55
CA GLY A 263 -1.78 -14.30 0.66
C GLY A 263 -2.45 -15.27 1.64
N ASP A 264 -2.93 -14.79 2.76
CA ASP A 264 -3.72 -15.56 3.75
C ASP A 264 -5.07 -15.98 3.22
N GLN A 265 -5.79 -15.08 2.53
CA GLN A 265 -7.06 -15.38 1.86
C GLN A 265 -6.86 -16.41 0.74
N ALA A 266 -5.77 -16.29 -0.01
CA ALA A 266 -5.42 -17.25 -1.05
C ALA A 266 -5.23 -18.65 -0.47
N LEU A 267 -4.50 -18.77 0.63
CA LEU A 267 -4.31 -20.04 1.33
C LEU A 267 -5.64 -20.60 1.88
N ALA A 268 -6.46 -19.73 2.46
CA ALA A 268 -7.73 -20.13 3.11
C ALA A 268 -8.76 -20.72 2.14
N ILE A 269 -8.73 -20.33 0.87
CA ILE A 269 -9.69 -20.87 -0.13
C ILE A 269 -9.18 -22.14 -0.84
N LEU A 270 -7.92 -22.54 -0.67
CA LEU A 270 -7.38 -23.77 -1.26
C LEU A 270 -7.88 -24.99 -0.49
N ASP A 271 -8.55 -25.92 -1.18
CA ASP A 271 -9.09 -27.15 -0.58
C ASP A 271 -7.97 -28.07 -0.07
N ASN A 272 -6.94 -28.29 -0.91
CA ASN A 272 -5.77 -29.10 -0.58
C ASN A 272 -4.52 -28.36 -1.06
N PRO A 273 -3.96 -27.43 -0.24
CA PRO A 273 -2.77 -26.70 -0.61
C PRO A 273 -1.56 -27.61 -0.73
N THR A 274 -0.70 -27.36 -1.70
CA THR A 274 0.58 -28.05 -1.79
C THR A 274 1.49 -27.70 -0.62
N PRO A 275 2.52 -28.48 -0.32
CA PRO A 275 3.50 -28.13 0.72
C PRO A 275 4.12 -26.73 0.54
N GLU A 276 4.43 -26.34 -0.71
CA GLU A 276 4.94 -24.99 -1.04
C GLU A 276 3.90 -23.92 -0.78
N GLU A 277 2.65 -24.10 -1.22
CA GLU A 277 1.56 -23.14 -0.96
C GLU A 277 1.35 -22.94 0.53
N GLN A 278 1.28 -24.04 1.31
CA GLN A 278 1.16 -23.97 2.76
C GLN A 278 2.37 -23.28 3.40
N ARG A 279 3.59 -23.64 2.99
CA ARG A 279 4.83 -23.11 3.55
C ARG A 279 4.99 -21.61 3.29
N LEU A 280 4.74 -21.16 2.07
CA LEU A 280 4.99 -19.79 1.65
C LEU A 280 3.86 -18.85 2.02
N LEU A 281 2.61 -19.20 1.69
CA LEU A 281 1.47 -18.29 1.90
C LEU A 281 1.15 -18.10 3.39
N SER A 282 1.43 -19.08 4.26
CA SER A 282 1.22 -18.97 5.71
C SER A 282 2.10 -17.91 6.40
N LYS A 283 3.11 -17.39 5.73
CA LYS A 283 4.01 -16.36 6.29
C LYS A 283 3.43 -14.94 6.18
N PHE A 284 2.44 -14.73 5.32
CA PHE A 284 1.86 -13.41 5.12
C PHE A 284 0.65 -13.21 6.03
N ARG A 285 0.78 -12.25 6.93
CA ARG A 285 -0.27 -11.81 7.86
C ARG A 285 -0.74 -10.42 7.45
N TYR A 286 -1.96 -10.09 7.81
CA TYR A 286 -2.55 -8.80 7.48
C TYR A 286 -3.06 -8.09 8.73
N GLN A 287 -2.92 -6.78 8.73
CA GLN A 287 -3.39 -5.88 9.77
C GLN A 287 -4.68 -5.20 9.30
N PHE A 288 -5.73 -5.32 10.11
CA PHE A 288 -6.95 -4.57 9.92
C PHE A 288 -6.69 -3.07 10.14
N ASN A 289 -7.21 -2.24 9.24
CA ASN A 289 -7.12 -0.79 9.30
C ASN A 289 -8.46 -0.15 8.91
N LYS A 290 -9.02 0.65 9.79
CA LYS A 290 -10.21 1.43 9.49
C LYS A 290 -9.81 2.74 8.84
N ALA A 291 -10.26 2.98 7.61
CA ALA A 291 -10.14 4.27 6.94
C ALA A 291 -11.46 5.05 7.10
N VAL A 292 -11.36 6.29 7.55
CA VAL A 292 -12.51 7.17 7.74
C VAL A 292 -12.33 8.43 6.91
N LEU A 293 -13.23 8.66 5.95
CA LEU A 293 -13.33 9.91 5.21
C LEU A 293 -14.21 10.89 6.01
N HIS A 294 -13.69 12.08 6.29
CA HIS A 294 -14.37 13.09 7.13
C HIS A 294 -13.90 14.52 6.82
N THR A 295 -14.56 15.51 7.46
CA THR A 295 -14.24 16.94 7.36
C THR A 295 -13.81 17.55 8.71
N ASP A 296 -13.41 16.75 9.68
CA ASP A 296 -13.03 17.23 11.00
C ASP A 296 -11.55 17.66 11.06
N GLU A 297 -11.30 18.97 11.06
CA GLU A 297 -9.97 19.57 11.16
C GLU A 297 -9.30 19.38 12.54
N SER A 298 -10.04 19.01 13.58
CA SER A 298 -9.49 18.86 14.94
C SER A 298 -8.43 17.76 15.06
N VAL A 299 -8.39 16.87 14.07
CA VAL A 299 -7.36 15.80 13.97
C VAL A 299 -5.99 16.35 13.56
N MET A 300 -5.93 17.50 12.93
CA MET A 300 -4.72 18.08 12.37
C MET A 300 -3.83 18.75 13.44
N PRO A 301 -2.55 18.99 13.16
CA PRO A 301 -1.67 19.76 14.05
C PRO A 301 -2.25 21.14 14.38
N LYS A 302 -2.08 21.60 15.62
CA LYS A 302 -2.46 22.97 16.00
C LYS A 302 -1.67 24.02 15.24
N THR A 303 -0.40 23.71 14.94
CA THR A 303 0.50 24.57 14.18
C THR A 303 0.21 24.40 12.69
N LYS A 304 -0.53 25.30 12.07
CA LYS A 304 -0.89 25.24 10.64
C LYS A 304 0.30 25.04 9.71
N LEU A 305 1.47 25.60 10.05
CA LEU A 305 2.71 25.42 9.27
C LEU A 305 3.23 23.96 9.28
N ALA A 306 2.79 23.14 10.21
CA ALA A 306 3.11 21.70 10.24
C ALA A 306 2.14 20.84 9.40
N TRP A 307 1.05 21.41 8.87
CA TRP A 307 0.11 20.68 8.04
C TRP A 307 0.78 20.17 6.77
N SER A 308 0.60 18.92 6.48
CA SER A 308 1.20 18.21 5.34
C SER A 308 0.15 17.37 4.62
N SER A 309 0.46 16.91 3.44
CA SER A 309 -0.41 15.96 2.73
C SER A 309 -0.62 14.69 3.54
N TRP A 310 0.39 14.29 4.30
CA TRP A 310 0.43 13.10 5.12
C TRP A 310 0.87 13.45 6.55
N ASN A 311 -0.01 13.26 7.52
CA ASN A 311 0.21 13.67 8.91
C ASN A 311 0.11 12.45 9.82
N TYR A 312 1.14 12.21 10.63
CA TYR A 312 1.18 11.12 11.59
C TYR A 312 0.96 11.67 13.01
N ARG A 313 -0.12 11.24 13.63
CA ARG A 313 -0.52 11.71 14.97
C ARG A 313 -0.36 10.59 15.97
N ILE A 314 0.35 10.86 17.06
CA ILE A 314 0.51 9.97 18.21
C ILE A 314 -0.16 10.61 19.43
N GLN A 315 -1.04 9.88 20.10
CA GLN A 315 -1.65 10.32 21.34
C GLN A 315 -1.79 9.17 22.35
N MET A 316 -2.01 9.53 23.63
CA MET A 316 -2.40 8.56 24.64
C MET A 316 -3.88 8.20 24.49
N GLN A 317 -4.18 6.90 24.43
CA GLN A 317 -5.53 6.38 24.49
C GLN A 317 -5.52 5.15 25.38
N GLU A 318 -6.35 5.14 26.41
CA GLU A 318 -6.43 4.02 27.38
C GLU A 318 -5.07 3.63 27.99
N GLY A 319 -4.22 4.62 28.26
CA GLY A 319 -2.89 4.40 28.83
C GLY A 319 -1.81 3.92 27.86
N LYS A 320 -2.11 3.80 26.57
CA LYS A 320 -1.16 3.41 25.53
C LYS A 320 -0.95 4.51 24.48
N LEU A 321 0.24 4.56 23.91
CA LEU A 321 0.49 5.39 22.73
C LEU A 321 -0.17 4.72 21.52
N THR A 322 -1.07 5.45 20.87
CA THR A 322 -1.76 4.99 19.67
C THR A 322 -1.49 5.94 18.52
N PRO A 323 -1.21 5.41 17.32
CA PRO A 323 -1.02 6.21 16.12
C PRO A 323 -2.32 6.37 15.33
N SER A 324 -2.37 7.43 14.54
CA SER A 324 -3.31 7.60 13.43
C SER A 324 -2.61 8.31 12.29
N THR A 325 -2.83 7.85 11.06
CA THR A 325 -2.35 8.54 9.86
C THR A 325 -3.49 9.34 9.26
N ILE A 326 -3.27 10.63 8.98
CA ILE A 326 -4.27 11.54 8.43
C ILE A 326 -3.77 12.08 7.09
N TYR A 327 -4.48 11.80 6.02
CA TYR A 327 -4.25 12.39 4.70
C TYR A 327 -5.11 13.65 4.56
N TRP A 328 -4.49 14.78 4.28
CA TRP A 328 -5.18 16.02 3.91
C TRP A 328 -5.39 16.04 2.40
N MET A 329 -6.59 15.66 1.98
CA MET A 329 -6.89 15.38 0.57
C MET A 329 -6.86 16.62 -0.32
N ASN A 330 -7.14 17.81 0.25
CA ASN A 330 -7.04 19.08 -0.47
C ASN A 330 -5.61 19.37 -0.93
N ARG A 331 -4.60 18.99 -0.15
CA ARG A 331 -3.20 19.13 -0.55
C ARG A 331 -2.74 17.92 -1.37
N LEU A 332 -3.15 16.71 -0.97
CA LEU A 332 -2.71 15.47 -1.60
C LEU A 332 -3.32 15.27 -2.99
N GLN A 333 -4.61 15.55 -3.16
CA GLN A 333 -5.33 15.32 -4.42
C GLN A 333 -6.00 16.58 -4.99
N GLN A 334 -5.86 17.73 -4.34
CA GLN A 334 -6.46 19.01 -4.78
C GLN A 334 -7.96 18.85 -5.07
N VAL A 335 -8.66 18.25 -4.11
CA VAL A 335 -10.05 17.80 -4.27
C VAL A 335 -11.07 18.93 -4.17
N SER A 336 -10.81 19.96 -3.36
CA SER A 336 -11.71 21.10 -3.15
C SER A 336 -10.93 22.33 -2.63
N ASP A 337 -11.46 23.52 -2.96
CA ASP A 337 -11.02 24.82 -2.41
C ASP A 337 -12.03 25.37 -1.38
N LYS A 338 -13.14 24.65 -1.10
CA LYS A 338 -14.21 25.12 -0.22
C LYS A 338 -14.18 24.51 1.17
N LYS A 339 -13.95 23.19 1.23
CA LYS A 339 -13.94 22.42 2.49
C LYS A 339 -12.68 21.58 2.54
N ASP A 340 -12.13 21.38 3.73
CA ASP A 340 -11.06 20.42 3.95
C ASP A 340 -11.62 19.00 4.11
N TYR A 341 -11.06 18.07 3.36
CA TYR A 341 -11.36 16.64 3.43
C TYR A 341 -10.15 15.87 3.94
N PHE A 342 -10.40 14.94 4.82
CA PHE A 342 -9.39 14.10 5.44
C PHE A 342 -9.74 12.63 5.30
N VAL A 343 -8.73 11.79 5.08
CA VAL A 343 -8.84 10.34 5.25
C VAL A 343 -7.94 9.96 6.42
N SER A 344 -8.55 9.53 7.52
CA SER A 344 -7.83 9.07 8.70
C SER A 344 -7.78 7.54 8.74
N ILE A 345 -6.59 6.98 8.86
CA ILE A 345 -6.39 5.55 9.11
C ILE A 345 -6.28 5.34 10.61
N ASN A 346 -7.12 4.45 11.13
CA ASN A 346 -7.24 4.15 12.56
C ASN A 346 -7.41 5.45 13.38
N PRO A 347 -8.47 6.22 13.12
CA PRO A 347 -8.68 7.48 13.84
C PRO A 347 -8.83 7.22 15.33
N HIS A 348 -8.32 8.15 16.11
CA HIS A 348 -8.51 8.13 17.56
C HIS A 348 -9.96 8.47 17.93
N ASN A 349 -10.38 8.06 19.13
CA ASN A 349 -11.65 8.47 19.71
C ASN A 349 -11.78 10.01 19.75
N GLY A 350 -12.97 10.52 19.52
CA GLY A 350 -13.26 11.95 19.52
C GLY A 350 -13.31 12.60 18.14
N LEU A 351 -13.30 11.82 17.07
CA LEU A 351 -13.73 12.32 15.77
C LEU A 351 -15.22 12.70 15.84
N ASP A 352 -15.57 13.87 15.33
CA ASP A 352 -16.97 14.33 15.29
C ASP A 352 -17.78 13.47 14.32
N GLU A 353 -18.67 12.64 14.85
CA GLU A 353 -19.50 11.72 14.05
C GLU A 353 -20.30 12.43 12.96
N LYS A 354 -20.71 13.69 13.20
CA LYS A 354 -21.45 14.50 12.22
C LYS A 354 -20.60 14.91 11.01
N LYS A 355 -19.30 14.81 11.14
CA LYS A 355 -18.34 15.14 10.08
C LYS A 355 -17.83 13.90 9.35
N ILE A 356 -18.21 12.71 9.78
CA ILE A 356 -17.89 11.46 9.10
C ILE A 356 -18.75 11.35 7.83
N ILE A 357 -18.09 11.08 6.71
CA ILE A 357 -18.74 10.87 5.41
C ILE A 357 -18.84 9.39 5.11
N LYS A 358 -17.73 8.63 5.31
CA LYS A 358 -17.71 7.20 5.05
C LYS A 358 -16.63 6.50 5.88
N GLU A 359 -16.94 5.30 6.36
CA GLU A 359 -15.99 4.36 6.96
C GLU A 359 -15.75 3.21 6.00
N ILE A 360 -14.52 2.73 5.93
CA ILE A 360 -14.08 1.66 5.03
C ILE A 360 -13.08 0.80 5.77
N ASP A 361 -13.27 -0.50 5.71
CA ASP A 361 -12.37 -1.49 6.30
C ASP A 361 -11.35 -1.94 5.26
N TYR A 362 -10.07 -1.82 5.60
CA TYR A 362 -8.94 -2.29 4.80
C TYR A 362 -8.07 -3.25 5.60
N GLU A 363 -7.32 -4.06 4.88
CA GLU A 363 -6.29 -4.91 5.46
C GLU A 363 -4.97 -4.66 4.71
N HIS A 364 -3.90 -4.44 5.48
CA HIS A 364 -2.56 -4.21 4.93
C HIS A 364 -1.61 -5.33 5.35
N PRO A 365 -0.70 -5.78 4.47
CA PRO A 365 0.24 -6.83 4.79
C PRO A 365 1.26 -6.38 5.84
N LEU A 366 1.60 -7.30 6.73
CA LEU A 366 2.67 -7.15 7.71
C LEU A 366 3.91 -7.89 7.20
N PHE A 367 5.03 -7.18 7.13
CA PHE A 367 6.29 -7.72 6.64
C PHE A 367 7.30 -7.87 7.78
N ASP A 368 7.31 -9.04 8.38
CA ASP A 368 8.38 -9.47 9.29
C ASP A 368 9.50 -10.21 8.52
N VAL A 369 10.58 -10.56 9.22
CA VAL A 369 11.70 -11.31 8.61
C VAL A 369 11.25 -12.63 7.96
N PRO A 370 10.39 -13.47 8.59
CA PRO A 370 9.85 -14.67 7.96
C PRO A 370 9.08 -14.41 6.67
N ALA A 371 8.25 -13.35 6.60
CA ALA A 371 7.52 -12.97 5.40
C ALA A 371 8.47 -12.53 4.27
N MET A 372 9.48 -11.71 4.60
CA MET A 372 10.47 -11.26 3.62
C MET A 372 11.33 -12.39 3.08
N ASN A 373 11.69 -13.36 3.91
CA ASN A 373 12.41 -14.55 3.46
C ASN A 373 11.55 -15.42 2.53
N ALA A 374 10.26 -15.63 2.87
CA ALA A 374 9.33 -16.37 2.01
C ALA A 374 9.10 -15.68 0.67
N GLN A 375 9.13 -14.35 0.64
CA GLN A 375 8.91 -13.54 -0.54
C GLN A 375 9.91 -13.85 -1.67
N ALA A 376 11.17 -14.14 -1.34
CA ALA A 376 12.20 -14.51 -2.31
C ALA A 376 11.82 -15.78 -3.10
N GLU A 377 11.03 -16.67 -2.52
CA GLU A 377 10.64 -17.96 -3.07
C GLU A 377 9.22 -17.99 -3.70
N LEU A 378 8.43 -16.91 -3.59
CA LEU A 378 7.03 -16.89 -4.07
C LEU A 378 6.88 -17.24 -5.56
N ASN A 379 7.92 -17.06 -6.36
CA ASN A 379 7.89 -17.45 -7.76
C ASN A 379 7.66 -18.97 -7.95
N LEU A 380 8.05 -19.80 -6.98
CA LEU A 380 7.83 -21.25 -7.00
C LEU A 380 6.35 -21.61 -7.07
N LEU A 381 5.47 -20.80 -6.46
CA LEU A 381 4.01 -20.98 -6.52
C LEU A 381 3.45 -20.96 -7.94
N ASN A 382 4.17 -20.31 -8.87
CA ASN A 382 3.71 -20.11 -10.24
C ASN A 382 4.41 -21.04 -11.24
N GLU A 383 5.14 -22.08 -10.81
CA GLU A 383 5.91 -22.92 -11.72
C GLU A 383 5.07 -24.03 -12.37
N ALA A 384 4.21 -24.67 -11.63
CA ALA A 384 3.53 -25.88 -12.09
C ALA A 384 2.08 -25.67 -12.57
N GLY A 385 1.33 -24.66 -12.08
CA GLY A 385 -0.11 -24.52 -12.37
C GLY A 385 -0.94 -25.74 -11.90
N PRO A 386 -2.20 -25.83 -12.20
CA PRO A 386 -3.09 -24.89 -12.88
C PRO A 386 -3.63 -23.74 -12.01
N ILE A 387 -3.20 -23.62 -10.74
CA ILE A 387 -3.50 -22.51 -9.86
C ILE A 387 -2.26 -21.61 -9.79
N TYR A 388 -2.47 -20.31 -9.95
CA TYR A 388 -1.43 -19.28 -9.99
C TYR A 388 -1.75 -18.16 -9.04
N PHE A 389 -0.73 -17.41 -8.61
CA PHE A 389 -0.84 -16.40 -7.58
C PHE A 389 -0.19 -15.08 -8.03
N CYS A 390 -0.83 -13.97 -7.72
CA CYS A 390 -0.28 -12.64 -7.84
C CYS A 390 -0.87 -11.72 -6.76
N GLY A 391 -0.19 -10.65 -6.43
CA GLY A 391 -0.63 -9.71 -5.40
C GLY A 391 0.51 -8.86 -4.87
N SER A 392 0.18 -7.89 -4.04
CA SER A 392 1.14 -6.94 -3.48
C SER A 392 2.17 -7.60 -2.55
N TYR A 393 1.83 -8.74 -1.95
CA TYR A 393 2.72 -9.51 -1.07
C TYR A 393 3.94 -10.13 -1.78
N PHE A 394 3.97 -10.08 -3.11
CA PHE A 394 5.15 -10.49 -3.89
C PHE A 394 6.34 -9.53 -3.75
N LYS A 395 6.12 -8.32 -3.15
CA LYS A 395 7.18 -7.36 -2.83
C LYS A 395 6.80 -6.53 -1.59
N TYR A 396 6.76 -5.21 -1.67
CA TYR A 396 6.60 -4.30 -0.52
C TYR A 396 5.15 -3.98 -0.13
N GLY A 397 4.15 -4.53 -0.83
CA GLY A 397 2.74 -4.33 -0.49
C GLY A 397 2.04 -3.19 -1.23
N PHE A 398 2.70 -2.53 -2.19
CA PHE A 398 2.15 -1.38 -2.91
C PHE A 398 1.44 -1.77 -4.23
N HIS A 399 0.76 -0.80 -4.81
CA HIS A 399 0.06 -0.95 -6.09
C HIS A 399 0.99 -1.37 -7.23
N GLU A 400 2.19 -0.80 -7.28
CA GLU A 400 3.22 -1.23 -8.23
C GLU A 400 3.57 -2.70 -8.09
N ASP A 401 3.74 -3.16 -6.84
CA ASP A 401 4.14 -4.54 -6.57
C ASP A 401 3.05 -5.53 -7.01
N ALA A 402 1.80 -5.17 -6.72
CA ALA A 402 0.64 -5.95 -7.14
C ALA A 402 0.56 -6.02 -8.68
N PHE A 403 0.68 -4.89 -9.36
CA PHE A 403 0.63 -4.85 -10.82
C PHE A 403 1.84 -5.54 -11.47
N ALA A 404 3.06 -5.32 -10.98
CA ALA A 404 4.27 -5.97 -11.48
C ALA A 404 4.20 -7.49 -11.34
N SER A 405 3.60 -8.01 -10.25
CA SER A 405 3.38 -9.45 -10.07
C SER A 405 2.45 -10.03 -11.14
N ALA A 406 1.39 -9.28 -11.51
CA ALA A 406 0.47 -9.66 -12.58
C ALA A 406 1.15 -9.64 -13.96
N VAL A 407 1.95 -8.61 -14.26
CA VAL A 407 2.75 -8.53 -15.51
C VAL A 407 3.66 -9.74 -15.63
N LYS A 408 4.39 -10.06 -14.56
CA LYS A 408 5.32 -11.21 -14.52
C LYS A 408 4.59 -12.54 -14.74
N LEU A 409 3.46 -12.74 -14.07
CA LEU A 409 2.65 -13.93 -14.23
C LEU A 409 2.11 -14.06 -15.65
N CYS A 410 1.54 -13.01 -16.22
CA CYS A 410 0.96 -13.04 -17.57
C CYS A 410 2.01 -13.26 -18.64
N ALA A 411 3.21 -12.69 -18.51
CA ALA A 411 4.35 -12.96 -19.39
C ALA A 411 4.69 -14.47 -19.44
N LYS A 412 4.70 -15.11 -18.25
CA LYS A 412 4.93 -16.57 -18.15
C LYS A 412 3.81 -17.38 -18.80
N LEU A 413 2.54 -17.02 -18.54
CA LEU A 413 1.37 -17.78 -19.02
C LEU A 413 1.19 -17.70 -20.54
N GLN A 414 1.52 -16.61 -21.15
CA GLN A 414 1.38 -16.41 -22.60
C GLN A 414 2.57 -16.91 -23.41
N LYS A 415 3.67 -17.36 -22.73
CA LYS A 415 4.94 -17.72 -23.37
C LYS A 415 5.42 -16.63 -24.35
N ASN A 416 5.03 -15.39 -24.11
CA ASN A 416 5.28 -14.29 -25.01
C ASN A 416 6.47 -13.47 -24.51
N THR A 417 7.60 -13.59 -25.17
CA THR A 417 8.81 -12.82 -24.89
C THR A 417 8.57 -11.30 -24.97
N ALA A 418 7.56 -10.85 -25.72
CA ALA A 418 7.19 -9.43 -25.76
C ALA A 418 6.74 -8.90 -24.40
N TYR A 419 6.01 -9.69 -23.60
CA TYR A 419 5.61 -9.28 -22.26
C TYR A 419 6.74 -9.42 -21.22
N SER A 420 7.69 -10.33 -21.40
CA SER A 420 8.90 -10.38 -20.56
C SER A 420 9.74 -9.11 -20.68
N ASN A 421 9.76 -8.52 -21.90
CA ASN A 421 10.39 -7.21 -22.16
C ASN A 421 9.59 -6.03 -21.62
N LEU A 422 8.35 -6.26 -21.15
CA LEU A 422 7.50 -5.25 -20.57
C LEU A 422 7.74 -5.06 -19.05
N LEU A 423 8.36 -6.01 -18.37
CA LEU A 423 8.75 -5.83 -16.97
C LEU A 423 9.86 -4.78 -16.89
N ILE A 424 9.53 -3.63 -16.34
CA ILE A 424 10.53 -2.63 -15.98
C ILE A 424 11.04 -3.00 -14.59
N PRO A 425 12.35 -3.28 -14.44
CA PRO A 425 12.92 -3.56 -13.12
C PRO A 425 12.63 -2.38 -12.18
N GLN A 426 12.04 -2.70 -11.03
CA GLN A 426 11.97 -1.72 -9.96
C GLN A 426 13.38 -1.54 -9.36
N PRO A 427 13.73 -0.38 -8.81
CA PRO A 427 14.95 -0.21 -8.04
C PRO A 427 15.01 -1.29 -6.94
N ASN A 428 16.15 -1.99 -6.90
CA ASN A 428 16.39 -3.05 -5.90
C ASN A 428 16.51 -2.49 -4.50
#